data_dae9435f9a2237b9aed6ba38e522244e
#
_entry.id   dae9435f9a2237b9aed6ba38e522244e
#
_cell.length_a   1.000
_cell.length_b   1.000
_cell.length_c   1.000
_cell.angle_alpha   90.00
_cell.angle_beta   90.00
_cell.angle_gamma   90.00
#
_symmetry.space_group_name_H-M   'P 1'
#
loop_
_entity.id
_entity.type
_entity.pdbx_description
1 polymer ?
#
loop_
_entity_poly.entity_id
_entity_poly.type
_entity_poly.pdbx_seq_one_letter_code
_entity_poly.pdbx_strand_id
1 'polypeptide(L)'
;MEIGACTTIDRGALDDTVIGNGVIIDNQCQIAHNVVIGDNTAVAGGVIMAGSLKIGRYCMIGGASVINGHMEICDKVTVTGMGMVMRPITEPGVYSSGIPLQPNKVWRKTAALVLNIDDMSKRLKAIERKVNQQD
;
A
#
# COMPACT_ATOMS: atom_id res chain seq x y z
N MET A 1 -21.06 -3.77 10.30
CA MET A 1 -20.04 -2.71 10.20
C MET A 1 -19.59 -2.36 11.60
N GLU A 2 -18.30 -2.32 11.83
CA GLU A 2 -17.68 -1.91 13.08
C GLU A 2 -16.63 -0.85 12.80
N ILE A 3 -16.61 0.22 13.60
CA ILE A 3 -15.66 1.32 13.44
C ILE A 3 -15.03 1.61 14.79
N GLY A 4 -13.72 1.50 14.87
CA GLY A 4 -12.93 1.66 16.09
C GLY A 4 -12.81 3.11 16.54
N ALA A 5 -12.29 3.27 17.76
CA ALA A 5 -12.12 4.56 18.42
C ALA A 5 -11.13 5.46 17.65
N CYS A 6 -11.37 6.76 17.68
CA CYS A 6 -10.54 7.79 17.06
C CYS A 6 -10.34 7.61 15.54
N THR A 7 -11.18 6.84 14.88
CA THR A 7 -11.22 6.76 13.43
C THR A 7 -12.02 7.93 12.88
N THR A 8 -11.48 8.61 11.89
CA THR A 8 -12.12 9.73 11.21
C THR A 8 -12.53 9.36 9.81
N ILE A 9 -13.75 9.72 9.42
CA ILE A 9 -14.32 9.44 8.10
C ILE A 9 -14.86 10.75 7.56
N ASP A 10 -14.24 11.25 6.49
CA ASP A 10 -14.64 12.50 5.89
C ASP A 10 -15.83 12.28 4.96
N ARG A 11 -16.73 13.22 4.92
CA ARG A 11 -17.85 13.18 3.98
C ARG A 11 -17.35 13.45 2.56
N GLY A 12 -18.09 12.95 1.57
CA GLY A 12 -17.82 13.27 0.18
C GLY A 12 -18.10 14.74 -0.15
N ALA A 13 -17.46 15.22 -1.21
CA ALA A 13 -17.67 16.58 -1.70
C ALA A 13 -18.94 16.68 -2.56
N LEU A 14 -19.02 15.92 -3.64
CA LEU A 14 -20.18 15.79 -4.53
C LEU A 14 -20.84 14.42 -4.41
N ASP A 15 -20.03 13.36 -4.47
CA ASP A 15 -20.45 11.99 -4.19
C ASP A 15 -20.21 11.64 -2.73
N ASP A 16 -20.74 10.52 -2.29
CA ASP A 16 -20.62 10.09 -0.91
C ASP A 16 -19.32 9.30 -0.62
N THR A 17 -18.92 9.32 0.64
CA THR A 17 -18.01 8.32 1.20
C THR A 17 -18.86 7.12 1.58
N VAL A 18 -18.53 5.93 1.08
CA VAL A 18 -19.36 4.74 1.24
C VAL A 18 -18.58 3.61 1.90
N ILE A 19 -19.12 3.08 2.99
CA ILE A 19 -18.56 1.92 3.68
C ILE A 19 -19.59 0.79 3.59
N GLY A 20 -19.18 -0.31 2.96
CA GLY A 20 -20.04 -1.45 2.70
C GLY A 20 -20.44 -2.23 3.94
N ASN A 21 -21.26 -3.26 3.73
CA ASN A 21 -21.75 -4.14 4.78
C ASN A 21 -20.63 -5.04 5.31
N GLY A 22 -20.65 -5.30 6.61
CA GLY A 22 -19.68 -6.22 7.22
C GLY A 22 -18.24 -5.69 7.26
N VAL A 23 -18.00 -4.43 6.92
CA VAL A 23 -16.69 -3.80 7.00
C VAL A 23 -16.31 -3.61 8.46
N ILE A 24 -15.05 -3.88 8.77
CA ILE A 24 -14.46 -3.67 10.10
C ILE A 24 -13.31 -2.69 9.93
N ILE A 25 -13.35 -1.59 10.65
CA ILE A 25 -12.27 -0.58 10.69
C ILE A 25 -11.80 -0.45 12.12
N ASP A 26 -10.54 -0.70 12.36
CA ASP A 26 -9.93 -0.59 13.68
C ASP A 26 -9.68 0.88 14.07
N ASN A 27 -9.01 1.08 15.18
CA ASN A 27 -8.79 2.39 15.77
C ASN A 27 -7.84 3.28 14.98
N GLN A 28 -8.00 4.59 15.10
CA GLN A 28 -7.07 5.61 14.60
C GLN A 28 -6.83 5.56 13.09
N CYS A 29 -7.84 5.18 12.31
CA CYS A 29 -7.79 5.23 10.86
C CYS A 29 -8.26 6.59 10.35
N GLN A 30 -7.71 7.01 9.20
CA GLN A 30 -8.17 8.19 8.45
C GLN A 30 -8.73 7.74 7.12
N ILE A 31 -10.02 7.93 6.94
CA ILE A 31 -10.74 7.65 5.69
C ILE A 31 -11.11 8.99 5.07
N ALA A 32 -10.44 9.37 3.99
CA ALA A 32 -10.68 10.66 3.35
C ALA A 32 -11.97 10.67 2.54
N HIS A 33 -12.29 11.85 2.03
CA HIS A 33 -13.53 12.09 1.27
C HIS A 33 -13.65 11.20 0.03
N ASN A 34 -14.86 10.78 -0.28
CA ASN A 34 -15.19 9.99 -1.47
C ASN A 34 -14.52 8.60 -1.54
N VAL A 35 -14.02 8.09 -0.42
CA VAL A 35 -13.52 6.72 -0.34
C VAL A 35 -14.70 5.74 -0.37
N VAL A 36 -14.56 4.66 -1.13
CA VAL A 36 -15.53 3.56 -1.19
C VAL A 36 -14.83 2.29 -0.72
N ILE A 37 -15.40 1.65 0.29
CA ILE A 37 -14.89 0.37 0.83
C ILE A 37 -15.96 -0.70 0.60
N GLY A 38 -15.59 -1.75 -0.14
CA GLY A 38 -16.47 -2.87 -0.46
C GLY A 38 -16.77 -3.75 0.75
N ASP A 39 -17.82 -4.56 0.61
CA ASP A 39 -18.34 -5.40 1.68
C ASP A 39 -17.28 -6.36 2.26
N ASN A 40 -17.37 -6.60 3.55
CA ASN A 40 -16.52 -7.55 4.28
C ASN A 40 -15.02 -7.28 4.21
N THR A 41 -14.63 -6.06 3.93
CA THR A 41 -13.23 -5.62 3.99
C THR A 41 -12.87 -5.28 5.43
N ALA A 42 -11.68 -5.69 5.85
CA ALA A 42 -11.13 -5.39 7.17
C ALA A 42 -9.94 -4.43 7.06
N VAL A 43 -9.95 -3.40 7.89
CA VAL A 43 -8.93 -2.36 7.94
C VAL A 43 -8.34 -2.32 9.34
N ALA A 44 -7.06 -2.64 9.45
CA ALA A 44 -6.35 -2.62 10.74
C ALA A 44 -6.02 -1.19 11.19
N GLY A 45 -5.54 -1.06 12.42
CA GLY A 45 -5.33 0.24 13.06
C GLY A 45 -4.33 1.15 12.35
N GLY A 46 -4.58 2.44 12.41
CA GLY A 46 -3.67 3.46 11.90
C GLY A 46 -3.55 3.54 10.38
N VAL A 47 -4.45 2.94 9.63
CA VAL A 47 -4.46 3.02 8.16
C VAL A 47 -4.91 4.39 7.70
N ILE A 48 -4.24 4.92 6.68
CA ILE A 48 -4.57 6.20 6.06
C ILE A 48 -4.96 5.97 4.60
N MET A 49 -6.15 6.43 4.24
CA MET A 49 -6.67 6.36 2.87
C MET A 49 -6.89 7.76 2.32
N ALA A 50 -6.26 8.05 1.20
CA ALA A 50 -6.43 9.33 0.51
C ALA A 50 -7.77 9.37 -0.25
N GLY A 51 -8.18 10.57 -0.66
CA GLY A 51 -9.49 10.80 -1.25
C GLY A 51 -9.76 10.06 -2.55
N SER A 52 -11.01 9.69 -2.76
CA SER A 52 -11.50 9.03 -3.97
C SER A 52 -10.86 7.66 -4.27
N LEU A 53 -10.37 7.00 -3.23
CA LEU A 53 -9.91 5.62 -3.31
C LEU A 53 -11.11 4.67 -3.32
N LYS A 54 -11.05 3.63 -4.15
CA LYS A 54 -12.02 2.53 -4.12
C LYS A 54 -11.31 1.24 -3.73
N ILE A 55 -11.81 0.60 -2.68
CA ILE A 55 -11.35 -0.71 -2.22
C ILE A 55 -12.46 -1.72 -2.44
N GLY A 56 -12.12 -2.87 -3.02
CA GLY A 56 -13.05 -3.95 -3.30
C GLY A 56 -13.54 -4.69 -2.05
N ARG A 57 -14.16 -5.82 -2.28
CA ARG A 57 -14.72 -6.70 -1.25
C ARG A 57 -13.68 -7.68 -0.73
N TYR A 58 -13.86 -8.11 0.52
CA TYR A 58 -13.01 -9.14 1.13
C TYR A 58 -11.52 -8.81 1.10
N CYS A 59 -11.20 -7.53 1.17
CA CYS A 59 -9.83 -7.07 1.31
C CYS A 59 -9.40 -7.05 2.78
N MET A 60 -8.09 -7.16 3.01
CA MET A 60 -7.48 -7.02 4.33
C MET A 60 -6.36 -5.99 4.23
N ILE A 61 -6.50 -4.88 4.91
CA ILE A 61 -5.52 -3.80 4.91
C ILE A 61 -4.75 -3.82 6.22
N GLY A 62 -3.48 -4.17 6.14
CA GLY A 62 -2.58 -4.26 7.30
C GLY A 62 -2.35 -2.92 7.98
N GLY A 63 -2.09 -2.97 9.29
CA GLY A 63 -1.96 -1.77 10.14
C GLY A 63 -0.89 -0.80 9.66
N ALA A 64 -1.13 0.48 9.91
CA ALA A 64 -0.25 1.58 9.52
C ALA A 64 0.07 1.67 8.01
N SER A 65 -0.75 1.05 7.16
CA SER A 65 -0.63 1.19 5.71
C SER A 65 -1.13 2.55 5.24
N VAL A 66 -0.51 3.07 4.21
CA VAL A 66 -0.90 4.33 3.54
C VAL A 66 -1.27 4.01 2.10
N ILE A 67 -2.47 4.44 1.69
CA ILE A 67 -3.01 4.13 0.36
C ILE A 67 -3.33 5.41 -0.38
N ASN A 68 -2.79 5.54 -1.58
CA ASN A 68 -2.99 6.69 -2.44
C ASN A 68 -4.43 6.79 -2.93
N GLY A 69 -4.85 8.00 -3.30
CA GLY A 69 -6.20 8.29 -3.78
C GLY A 69 -6.37 8.13 -5.28
N HIS A 70 -7.62 8.34 -5.73
CA HIS A 70 -7.98 8.34 -7.15
C HIS A 70 -7.54 7.07 -7.89
N MET A 71 -7.68 5.93 -7.25
CA MET A 71 -7.34 4.62 -7.82
C MET A 71 -8.22 3.53 -7.23
N GLU A 72 -8.07 2.33 -7.74
CA GLU A 72 -8.87 1.19 -7.34
C GLU A 72 -8.02 0.00 -6.91
N ILE A 73 -8.43 -0.65 -5.83
CA ILE A 73 -7.92 -1.93 -5.36
C ILE A 73 -9.04 -2.95 -5.58
N CYS A 74 -8.75 -4.01 -6.35
CA CYS A 74 -9.75 -5.04 -6.64
C CYS A 74 -10.11 -5.88 -5.41
N ASP A 75 -11.08 -6.77 -5.58
CA ASP A 75 -11.52 -7.69 -4.52
C ASP A 75 -10.40 -8.65 -4.08
N LYS A 76 -10.50 -9.11 -2.83
CA LYS A 76 -9.64 -10.18 -2.28
C LYS A 76 -8.15 -9.84 -2.30
N VAL A 77 -7.82 -8.60 -2.01
CA VAL A 77 -6.44 -8.13 -1.85
C VAL A 77 -6.10 -8.06 -0.37
N THR A 78 -4.95 -8.60 0.00
CA THR A 78 -4.35 -8.39 1.32
C THR A 78 -3.11 -7.50 1.15
N VAL A 79 -3.08 -6.39 1.87
CA VAL A 79 -1.88 -5.56 2.02
C VAL A 79 -1.31 -5.83 3.40
N THR A 80 -0.06 -6.26 3.49
CA THR A 80 0.60 -6.50 4.76
C THR A 80 0.90 -5.20 5.51
N GLY A 81 1.16 -5.29 6.81
CA GLY A 81 1.36 -4.11 7.67
C GLY A 81 2.42 -3.15 7.15
N MET A 82 2.22 -1.86 7.40
CA MET A 82 3.05 -0.76 6.92
C MET A 82 3.19 -0.71 5.39
N GLY A 83 2.18 -1.20 4.67
CA GLY A 83 2.15 -1.17 3.21
C GLY A 83 2.05 0.26 2.69
N MET A 84 2.83 0.57 1.66
CA MET A 84 2.75 1.84 0.92
C MET A 84 2.18 1.55 -0.46
N VAL A 85 0.86 1.77 -0.63
CA VAL A 85 0.15 1.43 -1.87
C VAL A 85 0.00 2.69 -2.70
N MET A 86 0.84 2.83 -3.73
CA MET A 86 0.92 4.02 -4.56
C MET A 86 0.33 3.81 -5.96
N ARG A 87 -0.04 2.58 -6.31
CA ARG A 87 -0.59 2.22 -7.63
C ARG A 87 -1.81 1.32 -7.48
N PRO A 88 -2.73 1.31 -8.47
CA PRO A 88 -3.85 0.39 -8.49
C PRO A 88 -3.41 -1.07 -8.35
N ILE A 89 -4.24 -1.87 -7.70
CA ILE A 89 -4.05 -3.32 -7.61
C ILE A 89 -5.18 -3.97 -8.38
N THR A 90 -4.84 -4.66 -9.46
CA THR A 90 -5.80 -5.20 -10.41
C THR A 90 -5.99 -6.71 -10.29
N GLU A 91 -5.17 -7.39 -9.51
CA GLU A 91 -5.25 -8.85 -9.31
C GLU A 91 -5.32 -9.17 -7.81
N PRO A 92 -6.18 -10.12 -7.41
CA PRO A 92 -6.21 -10.60 -6.03
C PRO A 92 -4.86 -11.17 -5.60
N GLY A 93 -4.54 -11.07 -4.33
CA GLY A 93 -3.32 -11.62 -3.78
C GLY A 93 -2.82 -10.86 -2.57
N VAL A 94 -1.64 -11.23 -2.11
CA VAL A 94 -0.98 -10.62 -0.96
C VAL A 94 0.16 -9.73 -1.43
N TYR A 95 0.13 -8.48 -0.99
CA TYR A 95 1.07 -7.44 -1.42
C TYR A 95 1.81 -6.88 -0.21
N SER A 96 3.10 -6.67 -0.37
CA SER A 96 3.98 -6.14 0.67
C SER A 96 4.90 -5.07 0.10
N SER A 97 5.34 -4.15 0.93
CA SER A 97 6.31 -3.12 0.58
C SER A 97 7.25 -2.85 1.75
N GLY A 98 8.30 -2.09 1.48
CA GLY A 98 9.30 -1.74 2.48
C GLY A 98 10.50 -2.66 2.49
N ILE A 99 11.56 -2.19 3.10
CA ILE A 99 12.79 -2.95 3.31
C ILE A 99 12.64 -3.77 4.60
N PRO A 100 13.02 -5.05 4.62
CA PRO A 100 12.93 -5.87 5.83
C PRO A 100 13.72 -5.27 7.00
N LEU A 101 13.22 -5.49 8.22
CA LEU A 101 13.89 -5.07 9.44
C LEU A 101 15.27 -5.75 9.54
N GLN A 102 16.28 -4.95 9.85
CA GLN A 102 17.67 -5.41 9.98
C GLN A 102 18.32 -4.72 11.19
N PRO A 103 19.38 -5.32 11.78
CA PRO A 103 20.23 -4.58 12.71
C PRO A 103 20.71 -3.27 12.08
N ASN A 104 20.74 -2.18 12.83
CA ASN A 104 21.03 -0.84 12.29
C ASN A 104 22.28 -0.76 11.43
N LYS A 105 23.35 -1.43 11.85
CA LYS A 105 24.62 -1.45 11.09
C LYS A 105 24.44 -2.03 9.69
N VAL A 106 23.69 -3.12 9.55
CA VAL A 106 23.37 -3.77 8.27
C VAL A 106 22.40 -2.92 7.47
N TRP A 107 21.38 -2.35 8.12
CA TRP A 107 20.38 -1.50 7.48
C TRP A 107 21.03 -0.27 6.83
N ARG A 108 22.00 0.37 7.50
CA ARG A 108 22.73 1.52 6.93
C ARG A 108 23.45 1.16 5.64
N LYS A 109 24.06 -0.03 5.57
CA LYS A 109 24.68 -0.53 4.34
C LYS A 109 23.65 -0.80 3.24
N THR A 110 22.55 -1.45 3.59
CA THR A 110 21.45 -1.72 2.66
C THR A 110 20.89 -0.41 2.08
N ALA A 111 20.64 0.58 2.93
CA ALA A 111 20.14 1.90 2.49
C ALA A 111 21.10 2.58 1.51
N ALA A 112 22.42 2.54 1.79
CA ALA A 112 23.42 3.09 0.90
C ALA A 112 23.44 2.38 -0.46
N LEU A 113 23.29 1.07 -0.48
CA LEU A 113 23.19 0.28 -1.73
C LEU A 113 21.93 0.63 -2.53
N VAL A 114 20.78 0.81 -1.87
CA VAL A 114 19.54 1.23 -2.54
C VAL A 114 19.71 2.58 -3.23
N LEU A 115 20.39 3.54 -2.60
CA LEU A 115 20.69 4.85 -3.20
C LEU A 115 21.57 4.74 -4.45
N ASN A 116 22.39 3.71 -4.56
CA ASN A 116 23.32 3.47 -5.67
C ASN A 116 22.82 2.48 -6.71
N ILE A 117 21.57 2.05 -6.62
CA ILE A 117 21.02 0.97 -7.47
C ILE A 117 21.06 1.34 -8.96
N ASP A 118 20.79 2.59 -9.32
CA ASP A 118 20.84 3.06 -10.71
C ASP A 118 22.26 2.98 -11.28
N ASP A 119 23.24 3.43 -10.52
CA ASP A 119 24.66 3.33 -10.91
C ASP A 119 25.09 1.87 -11.09
N MET A 120 24.71 1.00 -10.16
CA MET A 120 24.99 -0.43 -10.25
C MET A 120 24.35 -1.05 -11.48
N SER A 121 23.12 -0.69 -11.82
CA SER A 121 22.43 -1.15 -13.03
C SER A 121 23.16 -0.75 -14.30
N LYS A 122 23.64 0.49 -14.38
CA LYS A 122 24.42 0.98 -15.53
C LYS A 122 25.76 0.24 -15.68
N ARG A 123 26.46 0.02 -14.58
CA ARG A 123 27.72 -0.72 -14.56
C ARG A 123 27.54 -2.16 -15.01
N LEU A 124 26.47 -2.82 -14.51
CA LEU A 124 26.15 -4.19 -14.91
C LEU A 124 25.87 -4.29 -16.40
N LYS A 125 25.06 -3.40 -16.96
CA LYS A 125 24.76 -3.36 -18.40
C LYS A 125 26.03 -3.14 -19.23
N ALA A 126 26.95 -2.29 -18.77
CA ALA A 126 28.23 -2.05 -19.45
C ALA A 126 29.10 -3.32 -19.48
N ILE A 127 29.15 -4.06 -18.37
CA ILE A 127 29.89 -5.34 -18.26
C ILE A 127 29.25 -6.38 -19.18
N GLU A 128 27.95 -6.54 -19.18
CA GLU A 128 27.24 -7.45 -20.07
C GLU A 128 27.55 -7.20 -21.56
N ARG A 129 27.58 -5.93 -21.97
CA ARG A 129 27.96 -5.57 -23.35
C ARG A 129 29.36 -6.02 -23.69
N LYS A 130 30.32 -5.83 -22.79
CA LYS A 130 31.72 -6.27 -23.01
C LYS A 130 31.83 -7.78 -23.12
N VAL A 131 31.13 -8.52 -22.28
CA VAL A 131 31.11 -10.00 -22.34
C VAL A 131 30.51 -10.49 -23.67
N ASN A 132 29.38 -9.90 -24.08
CA ASN A 132 28.72 -10.29 -25.33
C ASN A 132 29.52 -9.92 -26.59
N GLN A 133 30.43 -8.93 -26.53
CA GLN A 133 31.33 -8.55 -27.64
C GLN A 133 32.56 -9.46 -27.78
N GLN A 134 32.86 -10.30 -26.80
CA GLN A 134 33.99 -11.24 -26.84
C GLN A 134 33.62 -12.59 -27.46
N ASP A 135 32.35 -12.82 -27.70
CA ASP A 135 31.83 -13.96 -28.44
C ASP A 135 31.65 -13.59 -29.95
#